data_52708c147199b10e5497e91a25329e76
#
_entry.id   52708c147199b10e5497e91a25329e76
#
_cell.length_a   1.000
_cell.length_b   1.000
_cell.length_c   1.000
_cell.angle_alpha   90.00
_cell.angle_beta   90.00
_cell.angle_gamma   90.00
#
_symmetry.space_group_name_H-M   'P 1'
#
loop_
_entity.id
_entity.type
_entity.pdbx_description
1 polymer ?
#
loop_
_entity_poly.entity_id
_entity_poly.type
_entity_poly.pdbx_seq_one_letter_code
_entity_poly.pdbx_strand_id
1 'polypeptide(L)'
;MKKPVVVILLIVILLAALGGGWWWYQSSRQQPLTLYGNVDIRTVNMSFRVGGRLASLTVDEGDSIRAGQTLGELDRAPYENALLQAQANVSTAQAQYDLMMAGYRAEEIAQAAAAVKQAQAAYDYAQNFYQRQLGLRASSAISANDLENARSSRDQAQATLKSAQDKLRQYRAGNRPQEIAQAKASLEQAQAALAQAKLDLHDTVLTAPSDGTLMTRAVEPGTMLNAGGTVLTLSLTHPVWVRAYVDEKNLGQAQPGQEVLLYSDSRPDKPYHGKIGFVSPSAEFTPKTVETPDLRTDLVYRLRIVVTDADGALRQGMPVTISFSHGNGHE
;
A
#
# COMPACT_ATOMS: atom_id res chain seq x y z
N MET A 1 22.63 -23.23 -92.76
CA MET A 1 21.62 -22.48 -91.96
C MET A 1 21.58 -22.93 -90.50
N LYS A 2 22.68 -23.36 -89.88
CA LYS A 2 22.69 -23.81 -88.42
C LYS A 2 23.48 -22.88 -87.51
N LYS A 3 24.26 -21.93 -87.97
CA LYS A 3 25.10 -21.05 -87.13
C LYS A 3 24.36 -19.94 -86.36
N PRO A 4 23.28 -19.27 -86.89
CA PRO A 4 22.60 -18.23 -86.07
C PRO A 4 21.78 -18.76 -84.92
N VAL A 5 21.24 -19.99 -84.98
CA VAL A 5 20.45 -20.60 -83.91
C VAL A 5 21.30 -20.93 -82.71
N VAL A 6 22.53 -21.39 -82.91
CA VAL A 6 23.49 -21.68 -81.83
C VAL A 6 23.94 -20.42 -81.12
N VAL A 7 24.12 -19.30 -81.87
CA VAL A 7 24.48 -18.01 -81.22
C VAL A 7 23.34 -17.45 -80.38
N ILE A 8 22.09 -17.57 -80.88
CA ILE A 8 20.92 -17.15 -80.11
C ILE A 8 20.75 -17.98 -78.83
N LEU A 9 20.99 -19.31 -78.93
CA LEU A 9 20.91 -20.18 -77.77
C LEU A 9 21.99 -19.88 -76.69
N LEU A 10 23.21 -19.55 -77.10
CA LEU A 10 24.28 -19.12 -76.25
C LEU A 10 23.97 -17.78 -75.53
N ILE A 11 23.38 -16.83 -76.28
CA ILE A 11 22.94 -15.53 -75.69
C ILE A 11 21.85 -15.74 -74.61
N VAL A 12 20.87 -16.60 -74.89
CA VAL A 12 19.79 -16.93 -73.90
C VAL A 12 20.34 -17.61 -72.67
N ILE A 13 21.31 -18.55 -72.80
CA ILE A 13 21.96 -19.18 -71.69
C ILE A 13 22.79 -18.16 -70.89
N LEU A 14 23.47 -17.24 -71.55
CA LEU A 14 24.25 -16.20 -70.87
C LEU A 14 23.35 -15.23 -70.12
N LEU A 15 22.20 -14.83 -70.68
CA LEU A 15 21.21 -13.98 -70.00
C LEU A 15 20.55 -14.71 -68.81
N ALA A 16 20.23 -16.00 -68.96
CA ALA A 16 19.72 -16.81 -67.84
C ALA A 16 20.72 -16.99 -66.71
N ALA A 17 22.01 -17.18 -67.04
CA ALA A 17 23.07 -17.28 -66.04
C ALA A 17 23.32 -15.95 -65.32
N LEU A 18 23.28 -14.81 -66.07
CA LEU A 18 23.42 -13.48 -65.47
C LEU A 18 22.18 -13.13 -64.62
N GLY A 19 20.97 -13.44 -65.07
CA GLY A 19 19.73 -13.20 -64.34
C GLY A 19 19.63 -14.09 -63.08
N GLY A 20 19.99 -15.39 -63.21
CA GLY A 20 20.05 -16.31 -62.06
C GLY A 20 21.12 -15.95 -61.06
N GLY A 21 22.32 -15.56 -61.58
CA GLY A 21 23.41 -15.07 -60.72
C GLY A 21 23.08 -13.78 -59.99
N TRP A 22 22.39 -12.84 -60.66
CA TRP A 22 21.94 -11.58 -60.03
C TRP A 22 20.84 -11.83 -59.00
N TRP A 23 19.89 -12.72 -59.31
CA TRP A 23 18.82 -13.11 -58.39
C TRP A 23 19.40 -13.85 -57.14
N TRP A 24 20.35 -14.77 -57.32
CA TRP A 24 21.04 -15.44 -56.22
C TRP A 24 21.88 -14.47 -55.40
N TYR A 25 22.57 -13.52 -56.02
CA TYR A 25 23.35 -12.46 -55.34
C TYR A 25 22.44 -11.51 -54.56
N GLN A 26 21.27 -11.18 -55.09
CA GLN A 26 20.26 -10.33 -54.41
C GLN A 26 19.61 -11.08 -53.26
N SER A 27 19.28 -12.35 -53.40
CA SER A 27 18.71 -13.21 -52.39
C SER A 27 19.70 -13.50 -51.25
N SER A 28 21.00 -13.63 -51.54
CA SER A 28 22.04 -13.82 -50.53
C SER A 28 22.35 -12.58 -49.71
N ARG A 29 21.84 -11.40 -50.07
CA ARG A 29 22.07 -10.16 -49.32
C ARG A 29 21.04 -9.85 -48.23
N GLN A 30 19.97 -10.61 -48.15
CA GLN A 30 19.03 -10.47 -47.04
C GLN A 30 19.62 -11.18 -45.78
N GLN A 31 20.61 -10.53 -45.19
CA GLN A 31 21.04 -10.96 -43.86
C GLN A 31 19.87 -10.75 -42.87
N PRO A 32 19.55 -11.74 -42.04
CA PRO A 32 18.52 -11.57 -41.05
C PRO A 32 18.87 -10.38 -40.16
N LEU A 33 17.87 -9.53 -39.92
CA LEU A 33 18.06 -8.38 -39.01
C LEU A 33 18.51 -8.88 -37.65
N THR A 34 19.69 -8.49 -37.25
CA THR A 34 20.26 -8.76 -35.94
C THR A 34 20.36 -7.45 -35.19
N LEU A 35 19.79 -7.41 -33.98
CA LEU A 35 19.90 -6.28 -33.07
C LEU A 35 20.80 -6.66 -31.91
N TYR A 36 21.39 -5.66 -31.31
CA TYR A 36 22.21 -5.82 -30.11
C TYR A 36 21.52 -5.12 -28.94
N GLY A 37 21.58 -5.75 -27.78
CA GLY A 37 20.95 -5.22 -26.58
C GLY A 37 21.62 -5.71 -25.31
N ASN A 38 21.16 -5.17 -24.20
CA ASN A 38 21.63 -5.57 -22.89
C ASN A 38 20.45 -6.01 -22.02
N VAL A 39 20.68 -7.03 -21.22
CA VAL A 39 19.71 -7.50 -20.22
C VAL A 39 19.50 -6.37 -19.19
N ASP A 40 18.23 -6.07 -18.92
CA ASP A 40 17.82 -5.03 -17.99
C ASP A 40 16.87 -5.66 -16.95
N ILE A 41 17.37 -5.85 -15.75
CA ILE A 41 16.63 -6.44 -14.63
C ILE A 41 16.26 -5.33 -13.67
N ARG A 42 15.02 -5.30 -13.21
CA ARG A 42 14.60 -4.31 -12.22
C ARG A 42 15.24 -4.58 -10.88
N THR A 43 15.63 -3.50 -10.23
CA THR A 43 16.09 -3.53 -8.85
C THR A 43 15.09 -2.84 -7.94
N VAL A 44 14.97 -3.33 -6.71
CA VAL A 44 14.17 -2.74 -5.65
C VAL A 44 15.08 -2.35 -4.50
N ASN A 45 15.07 -1.07 -4.15
CA ASN A 45 15.75 -0.59 -2.95
C ASN A 45 14.84 -0.85 -1.75
N MET A 46 15.35 -1.60 -0.81
CA MET A 46 14.62 -2.01 0.38
C MET A 46 15.04 -1.15 1.57
N SER A 47 14.06 -0.69 2.31
CA SER A 47 14.24 0.19 3.46
C SER A 47 13.23 -0.15 4.55
N PHE A 48 13.58 0.12 5.81
CA PHE A 48 12.62 0.09 6.89
C PHE A 48 11.69 1.30 6.82
N ARG A 49 10.42 1.12 7.16
CA ARG A 49 9.43 2.21 7.23
C ARG A 49 9.56 3.04 8.49
N VAL A 50 10.24 2.51 9.49
CA VAL A 50 10.53 3.15 10.78
C VAL A 50 12.04 3.27 10.99
N GLY A 51 12.48 4.23 11.81
CA GLY A 51 13.89 4.44 12.11
C GLY A 51 14.35 3.59 13.31
N GLY A 52 15.63 3.33 13.45
CA GLY A 52 16.16 2.60 14.60
C GLY A 52 17.55 2.05 14.36
N ARG A 53 18.12 1.42 15.40
CA ARG A 53 19.39 0.71 15.27
C ARG A 53 19.14 -0.64 14.60
N LEU A 54 19.92 -0.94 13.56
CA LEU A 54 19.90 -2.23 12.90
C LEU A 54 20.45 -3.30 13.87
N ALA A 55 19.62 -4.24 14.26
CA ALA A 55 19.99 -5.31 15.19
C ALA A 55 20.68 -6.46 14.44
N SER A 56 20.09 -6.89 13.31
CA SER A 56 20.62 -8.00 12.52
C SER A 56 20.26 -7.88 11.04
N LEU A 57 21.10 -8.46 10.20
CA LEU A 57 20.83 -8.81 8.81
C LEU A 57 21.12 -10.30 8.64
N THR A 58 20.19 -11.03 8.02
CA THR A 58 20.25 -12.49 7.88
C THR A 58 20.73 -12.94 6.51
N VAL A 59 21.00 -11.98 5.62
CA VAL A 59 21.32 -12.23 4.20
C VAL A 59 22.56 -11.45 3.79
N ASP A 60 23.27 -11.96 2.77
CA ASP A 60 24.48 -11.34 2.24
C ASP A 60 24.39 -11.18 0.71
N GLU A 61 25.33 -10.42 0.13
CA GLU A 61 25.39 -10.17 -1.31
C GLU A 61 25.55 -11.47 -2.09
N GLY A 62 24.71 -11.64 -3.12
CA GLY A 62 24.65 -12.86 -3.93
C GLY A 62 23.61 -13.88 -3.47
N ASP A 63 23.02 -13.73 -2.29
CA ASP A 63 22.00 -14.66 -1.79
C ASP A 63 20.72 -14.60 -2.62
N SER A 64 20.12 -15.78 -2.81
CA SER A 64 18.80 -15.93 -3.42
C SER A 64 17.71 -15.71 -2.37
N ILE A 65 16.86 -14.75 -2.59
CA ILE A 65 15.81 -14.29 -1.69
C ILE A 65 14.45 -14.74 -2.21
N ARG A 66 13.57 -15.17 -1.30
CA ARG A 66 12.17 -15.51 -1.58
C ARG A 66 11.23 -14.43 -1.07
N ALA A 67 10.12 -14.24 -1.75
CA ALA A 67 9.05 -13.35 -1.29
C ALA A 67 8.59 -13.72 0.13
N GLY A 68 8.43 -12.71 1.00
CA GLY A 68 8.07 -12.89 2.40
C GLY A 68 9.21 -13.31 3.34
N GLN A 69 10.42 -13.58 2.83
CA GLN A 69 11.58 -13.90 3.65
C GLN A 69 11.99 -12.70 4.49
N THR A 70 12.28 -12.93 5.78
CA THR A 70 12.86 -11.92 6.67
C THR A 70 14.33 -11.72 6.32
N LEU A 71 14.72 -10.46 6.10
CA LEU A 71 16.05 -10.07 5.66
C LEU A 71 16.86 -9.38 6.78
N GLY A 72 16.17 -8.75 7.70
CA GLY A 72 16.80 -8.08 8.82
C GLY A 72 15.77 -7.51 9.81
N GLU A 73 16.27 -7.11 10.96
CA GLU A 73 15.46 -6.57 12.04
C GLU A 73 16.14 -5.37 12.69
N LEU A 74 15.32 -4.37 13.05
CA LEU A 74 15.75 -3.29 13.94
C LEU A 74 15.68 -3.72 15.40
N ASP A 75 16.33 -2.95 16.29
CA ASP A 75 16.15 -3.07 17.73
C ASP A 75 14.69 -2.80 18.09
N ARG A 76 13.99 -3.85 18.52
CA ARG A 76 12.53 -3.84 18.79
C ARG A 76 12.15 -3.26 20.11
N ALA A 77 13.08 -3.21 21.08
CA ALA A 77 12.78 -2.83 22.47
C ALA A 77 12.06 -1.47 22.61
N PRO A 78 12.44 -0.40 21.89
CA PRO A 78 11.72 0.87 21.94
C PRO A 78 10.26 0.75 21.45
N TYR A 79 10.02 -0.04 20.43
CA TYR A 79 8.71 -0.26 19.81
C TYR A 79 7.81 -1.15 20.68
N GLU A 80 8.37 -2.17 21.31
CA GLU A 80 7.66 -3.01 22.31
C GLU A 80 7.22 -2.18 23.51
N ASN A 81 8.08 -1.29 24.02
CA ASN A 81 7.72 -0.37 25.08
C ASN A 81 6.61 0.61 24.65
N ALA A 82 6.67 1.16 23.43
CA ALA A 82 5.63 2.02 22.88
C ALA A 82 4.29 1.27 22.74
N LEU A 83 4.33 0.01 22.33
CA LEU A 83 3.15 -0.86 22.25
C LEU A 83 2.52 -1.09 23.63
N LEU A 84 3.33 -1.41 24.65
CA LEU A 84 2.85 -1.59 26.01
C LEU A 84 2.22 -0.29 26.58
N GLN A 85 2.83 0.85 26.32
CA GLN A 85 2.29 2.15 26.70
C GLN A 85 0.94 2.43 26.04
N ALA A 86 0.82 2.17 24.74
CA ALA A 86 -0.42 2.34 23.99
C ALA A 86 -1.52 1.39 24.50
N GLN A 87 -1.17 0.16 24.86
CA GLN A 87 -2.08 -0.81 25.49
C GLN A 87 -2.62 -0.32 26.84
N ALA A 88 -1.74 0.23 27.68
CA ALA A 88 -2.14 0.80 28.97
C ALA A 88 -3.10 2.00 28.78
N ASN A 89 -2.84 2.84 27.80
CA ASN A 89 -3.71 3.98 27.47
C ASN A 89 -5.10 3.52 27.02
N VAL A 90 -5.21 2.46 26.20
CA VAL A 90 -6.50 1.87 25.82
C VAL A 90 -7.24 1.36 27.05
N SER A 91 -6.55 0.65 27.95
CA SER A 91 -7.17 0.14 29.19
C SER A 91 -7.71 1.26 30.06
N THR A 92 -6.99 2.37 30.18
CA THR A 92 -7.41 3.55 30.93
C THR A 92 -8.64 4.21 30.29
N ALA A 93 -8.61 4.41 28.96
CA ALA A 93 -9.72 5.02 28.24
C ALA A 93 -10.97 4.12 28.23
N GLN A 94 -10.78 2.79 28.16
CA GLN A 94 -11.88 1.82 28.29
C GLN A 94 -12.53 1.90 29.66
N ALA A 95 -11.73 1.89 30.75
CA ALA A 95 -12.26 2.01 32.10
C ALA A 95 -13.04 3.32 32.30
N GLN A 96 -12.58 4.42 31.72
CA GLN A 96 -13.28 5.70 31.76
C GLN A 96 -14.60 5.65 31.00
N TYR A 97 -14.62 5.06 29.81
CA TYR A 97 -15.84 4.87 29.02
C TYR A 97 -16.84 3.98 29.78
N ASP A 98 -16.40 2.86 30.37
CA ASP A 98 -17.25 1.96 31.14
C ASP A 98 -17.82 2.66 32.39
N LEU A 99 -17.03 3.49 33.05
CA LEU A 99 -17.50 4.32 34.16
C LEU A 99 -18.62 5.30 33.73
N MET A 100 -18.45 5.95 32.58
CA MET A 100 -19.50 6.83 32.04
C MET A 100 -20.75 6.06 31.64
N MET A 101 -20.60 4.87 31.07
CA MET A 101 -21.73 4.01 30.71
C MET A 101 -22.48 3.43 31.91
N ALA A 102 -21.77 3.08 32.99
CA ALA A 102 -22.36 2.54 34.19
C ALA A 102 -23.24 3.56 34.93
N GLY A 103 -22.94 4.87 34.79
CA GLY A 103 -23.70 5.93 35.40
C GLY A 103 -23.63 5.91 36.94
N TYR A 104 -24.74 6.26 37.64
CA TYR A 104 -24.81 6.30 39.09
C TYR A 104 -25.00 4.90 39.69
N ARG A 105 -24.46 4.70 40.88
CA ARG A 105 -24.55 3.42 41.58
C ARG A 105 -26.00 3.15 42.05
N ALA A 106 -26.35 1.89 42.19
CA ALA A 106 -27.69 1.46 42.63
C ALA A 106 -28.05 2.06 44.00
N GLU A 107 -27.06 2.22 44.92
CA GLU A 107 -27.24 2.81 46.25
C GLU A 107 -27.57 4.30 46.15
N GLU A 108 -26.96 5.05 45.25
CA GLU A 108 -27.22 6.48 45.04
C GLU A 108 -28.64 6.69 44.49
N ILE A 109 -29.07 5.84 43.58
CA ILE A 109 -30.44 5.84 43.04
C ILE A 109 -31.42 5.47 44.15
N ALA A 110 -31.12 4.48 45.00
CA ALA A 110 -31.97 4.09 46.10
C ALA A 110 -32.12 5.21 47.15
N GLN A 111 -31.02 5.91 47.47
CA GLN A 111 -31.01 7.06 48.36
C GLN A 111 -31.86 8.20 47.81
N ALA A 112 -31.74 8.53 46.53
CA ALA A 112 -32.59 9.53 45.88
C ALA A 112 -34.06 9.11 45.88
N ALA A 113 -34.37 7.83 45.68
CA ALA A 113 -35.75 7.31 45.76
C ALA A 113 -36.31 7.40 47.20
N ALA A 114 -35.51 7.19 48.23
CA ALA A 114 -35.92 7.38 49.61
C ALA A 114 -36.24 8.86 49.92
N ALA A 115 -35.40 9.79 49.41
CA ALA A 115 -35.65 11.22 49.52
C ALA A 115 -36.98 11.64 48.87
N VAL A 116 -37.34 11.07 47.74
CA VAL A 116 -38.66 11.30 47.10
C VAL A 116 -39.81 10.80 48.01
N LYS A 117 -39.66 9.61 48.62
CA LYS A 117 -40.72 9.10 49.56
C LYS A 117 -40.91 10.02 50.77
N GLN A 118 -39.81 10.54 51.31
CA GLN A 118 -39.85 11.47 52.46
C GLN A 118 -40.55 12.80 52.03
N ALA A 119 -40.17 13.38 50.90
CA ALA A 119 -40.77 14.61 50.43
C ALA A 119 -42.28 14.40 50.05
N GLN A 120 -42.63 13.23 49.51
CA GLN A 120 -44.01 12.88 49.20
C GLN A 120 -44.86 12.85 50.48
N ALA A 121 -44.40 12.19 51.56
CA ALA A 121 -45.14 12.15 52.82
C ALA A 121 -45.31 13.55 53.44
N ALA A 122 -44.31 14.43 53.33
CA ALA A 122 -44.44 15.82 53.75
C ALA A 122 -45.46 16.62 52.95
N TYR A 123 -45.48 16.43 51.63
CA TYR A 123 -46.47 17.05 50.75
C TYR A 123 -47.86 16.54 51.06
N ASP A 124 -48.07 15.25 51.20
CA ASP A 124 -49.38 14.68 51.50
C ASP A 124 -49.96 15.21 52.83
N TYR A 125 -49.09 15.35 53.84
CA TYR A 125 -49.48 15.96 55.11
C TYR A 125 -49.89 17.42 54.95
N ALA A 126 -49.09 18.26 54.28
CA ALA A 126 -49.35 19.66 54.04
C ALA A 126 -50.58 19.87 53.17
N GLN A 127 -50.79 19.04 52.14
CA GLN A 127 -51.96 19.06 51.27
C GLN A 127 -53.23 18.74 52.07
N ASN A 128 -53.24 17.67 52.90
CA ASN A 128 -54.35 17.29 53.73
C ASN A 128 -54.65 18.37 54.80
N PHE A 129 -53.61 19.03 55.33
CA PHE A 129 -53.78 20.13 56.24
C PHE A 129 -54.42 21.33 55.55
N TYR A 130 -53.98 21.73 54.39
CA TYR A 130 -54.55 22.80 53.58
C TYR A 130 -56.03 22.51 53.23
N GLN A 131 -56.37 21.30 52.84
CA GLN A 131 -57.76 20.90 52.54
C GLN A 131 -58.68 21.03 53.74
N ARG A 132 -58.21 20.62 54.94
CA ARG A 132 -58.97 20.83 56.21
C ARG A 132 -59.16 22.31 56.51
N GLN A 133 -58.14 23.15 56.37
CA GLN A 133 -58.26 24.61 56.57
C GLN A 133 -59.19 25.26 55.57
N LEU A 134 -59.21 24.80 54.31
CA LEU A 134 -60.13 25.30 53.29
C LEU A 134 -61.59 25.01 53.69
N GLY A 135 -61.89 23.82 54.22
CA GLY A 135 -63.20 23.49 54.74
C GLY A 135 -63.62 24.34 55.98
N LEU A 136 -62.72 24.57 56.90
CA LEU A 136 -62.95 25.43 58.07
C LEU A 136 -63.15 26.89 57.71
N ARG A 137 -62.48 27.39 56.69
CA ARG A 137 -62.65 28.74 56.16
C ARG A 137 -64.01 28.93 55.58
N ALA A 138 -64.57 27.94 54.91
CA ALA A 138 -65.97 28.01 54.34
C ALA A 138 -67.01 28.19 55.45
N SER A 139 -66.73 27.67 56.68
CA SER A 139 -67.59 27.88 57.85
C SER A 139 -67.20 29.09 58.71
N SER A 140 -66.27 29.98 58.20
CA SER A 140 -65.76 31.15 58.93
C SER A 140 -65.06 30.84 60.26
N ALA A 141 -64.55 29.58 60.45
CA ALA A 141 -63.96 29.12 61.71
C ALA A 141 -62.43 29.46 61.82
N ILE A 142 -61.79 29.97 60.73
CA ILE A 142 -60.39 30.37 60.72
C ILE A 142 -60.15 31.71 60.06
N SER A 143 -58.99 32.34 60.29
CA SER A 143 -58.57 33.59 59.68
C SER A 143 -58.10 33.38 58.20
N ALA A 144 -58.12 34.48 57.42
CA ALA A 144 -57.54 34.41 56.08
C ALA A 144 -56.01 34.13 56.08
N ASN A 145 -55.30 34.62 57.10
CA ASN A 145 -53.86 34.38 57.27
C ASN A 145 -53.54 32.86 57.53
N ASP A 146 -54.40 32.16 58.34
CA ASP A 146 -54.20 30.75 58.64
C ASP A 146 -54.35 29.90 57.34
N LEU A 147 -55.30 30.22 56.48
CA LEU A 147 -55.45 29.54 55.22
C LEU A 147 -54.28 29.85 54.26
N GLU A 148 -53.78 31.08 54.20
CA GLU A 148 -52.64 31.43 53.40
C GLU A 148 -51.35 30.78 53.87
N ASN A 149 -51.14 30.68 55.21
CA ASN A 149 -50.03 29.92 55.79
C ASN A 149 -50.09 28.45 55.44
N ALA A 150 -51.28 27.82 55.47
CA ALA A 150 -51.45 26.45 55.09
C ALA A 150 -51.19 26.21 53.58
N ARG A 151 -51.61 27.20 52.73
CA ARG A 151 -51.32 27.17 51.31
C ARG A 151 -49.83 27.28 51.00
N SER A 152 -49.13 28.28 51.61
CA SER A 152 -47.70 28.47 51.49
C SER A 152 -46.90 27.24 51.92
N SER A 153 -47.29 26.60 53.02
CA SER A 153 -46.69 25.37 53.50
C SER A 153 -46.82 24.19 52.51
N ARG A 154 -48.05 24.04 51.95
CA ARG A 154 -48.29 23.05 50.89
C ARG A 154 -47.43 23.32 49.62
N ASP A 155 -47.39 24.58 49.13
CA ASP A 155 -46.66 24.96 47.97
C ASP A 155 -45.15 24.75 48.14
N GLN A 156 -44.60 25.02 49.32
CA GLN A 156 -43.22 24.73 49.71
C GLN A 156 -42.93 23.22 49.69
N ALA A 157 -43.83 22.40 50.29
CA ALA A 157 -43.66 20.95 50.28
C ALA A 157 -43.76 20.38 48.86
N GLN A 158 -44.62 20.93 48.00
CA GLN A 158 -44.73 20.54 46.59
C GLN A 158 -43.46 20.86 45.79
N ALA A 159 -42.87 22.03 46.02
CA ALA A 159 -41.61 22.42 45.38
C ALA A 159 -40.43 21.49 45.81
N THR A 160 -40.41 21.12 47.09
CA THR A 160 -39.43 20.16 47.62
C THR A 160 -39.60 18.76 47.02
N LEU A 161 -40.82 18.27 46.92
CA LEU A 161 -41.10 17.00 46.27
C LEU A 161 -40.66 17.00 44.78
N LYS A 162 -41.02 18.06 44.07
CA LYS A 162 -40.61 18.20 42.66
C LYS A 162 -39.07 18.18 42.51
N SER A 163 -38.35 18.90 43.37
CA SER A 163 -36.88 18.91 43.34
C SER A 163 -36.31 17.52 43.61
N ALA A 164 -36.85 16.75 44.60
CA ALA A 164 -36.40 15.38 44.87
C ALA A 164 -36.70 14.45 43.66
N GLN A 165 -37.87 14.59 43.04
CA GLN A 165 -38.20 13.81 41.82
C GLN A 165 -37.29 14.12 40.64
N ASP A 166 -36.95 15.39 40.44
CA ASP A 166 -36.03 15.83 39.38
C ASP A 166 -34.66 15.22 39.59
N LYS A 167 -34.14 15.22 40.81
CA LYS A 167 -32.85 14.60 41.15
C LYS A 167 -32.85 13.08 40.94
N LEU A 168 -33.96 12.38 41.32
CA LEU A 168 -34.05 10.95 41.06
C LEU A 168 -34.08 10.65 39.55
N ARG A 169 -34.81 11.48 38.74
CA ARG A 169 -34.78 11.37 37.28
C ARG A 169 -33.42 11.57 36.68
N GLN A 170 -32.65 12.57 37.17
CA GLN A 170 -31.26 12.81 36.76
C GLN A 170 -30.39 11.58 37.04
N TYR A 171 -30.46 10.99 38.23
CA TYR A 171 -29.67 9.81 38.59
C TYR A 171 -30.03 8.58 37.75
N ARG A 172 -31.33 8.38 37.47
CA ARG A 172 -31.81 7.29 36.59
C ARG A 172 -31.46 7.49 35.13
N ALA A 173 -31.38 8.72 34.68
CA ALA A 173 -30.97 9.05 33.29
C ALA A 173 -29.48 8.78 33.04
N GLY A 174 -28.67 8.74 34.13
CA GLY A 174 -27.22 8.53 34.01
C GLY A 174 -26.45 9.76 33.55
N ASN A 175 -25.29 9.54 32.97
CA ASN A 175 -24.45 10.59 32.41
C ASN A 175 -25.05 11.14 31.11
N ARG A 176 -24.67 12.34 30.75
CA ARG A 176 -25.17 12.97 29.53
C ARG A 176 -24.64 12.23 28.29
N PRO A 177 -25.46 12.07 27.22
CA PRO A 177 -25.01 11.43 25.99
C PRO A 177 -23.74 12.01 25.40
N GLN A 178 -23.52 13.34 25.59
CA GLN A 178 -22.31 14.02 25.13
C GLN A 178 -21.06 13.62 25.91
N GLU A 179 -21.18 13.38 27.24
CA GLU A 179 -20.08 12.92 28.09
C GLU A 179 -19.69 11.49 27.75
N ILE A 180 -20.68 10.64 27.48
CA ILE A 180 -20.47 9.26 27.02
C ILE A 180 -19.82 9.28 25.63
N ALA A 181 -20.29 10.12 24.70
CA ALA A 181 -19.72 10.25 23.36
C ALA A 181 -18.25 10.76 23.42
N GLN A 182 -17.96 11.69 24.32
CA GLN A 182 -16.58 12.18 24.51
C GLN A 182 -15.66 11.06 25.04
N ALA A 183 -16.10 10.29 26.04
CA ALA A 183 -15.32 9.17 26.56
C ALA A 183 -15.10 8.08 25.48
N LYS A 184 -16.13 7.81 24.66
CA LYS A 184 -16.04 6.90 23.52
C LYS A 184 -15.01 7.39 22.49
N ALA A 185 -15.04 8.68 22.14
CA ALA A 185 -14.07 9.25 21.20
C ALA A 185 -12.63 9.16 21.74
N SER A 186 -12.43 9.35 23.04
CA SER A 186 -11.13 9.17 23.69
C SER A 186 -10.65 7.71 23.62
N LEU A 187 -11.55 6.74 23.78
CA LEU A 187 -11.24 5.32 23.63
C LEU A 187 -10.84 5.00 22.18
N GLU A 188 -11.59 5.49 21.19
CA GLU A 188 -11.30 5.30 19.77
C GLU A 188 -9.94 5.90 19.40
N GLN A 189 -9.61 7.07 19.95
CA GLN A 189 -8.28 7.69 19.77
C GLN A 189 -7.16 6.82 20.35
N ALA A 190 -7.34 6.27 21.55
CA ALA A 190 -6.36 5.38 22.19
C ALA A 190 -6.20 4.08 21.38
N GLN A 191 -7.29 3.53 20.84
CA GLN A 191 -7.26 2.34 19.97
C GLN A 191 -6.51 2.61 18.66
N ALA A 192 -6.68 3.77 18.05
CA ALA A 192 -5.94 4.18 16.88
C ALA A 192 -4.43 4.29 17.17
N ALA A 193 -4.05 4.86 18.31
CA ALA A 193 -2.65 4.93 18.75
C ALA A 193 -2.05 3.52 19.00
N LEU A 194 -2.83 2.59 19.55
CA LEU A 194 -2.43 1.20 19.69
C LEU A 194 -2.21 0.51 18.35
N ALA A 195 -3.10 0.75 17.38
CA ALA A 195 -2.96 0.21 16.03
C ALA A 195 -1.68 0.72 15.34
N GLN A 196 -1.35 2.02 15.52
CA GLN A 196 -0.11 2.59 15.02
C GLN A 196 1.12 1.95 15.68
N ALA A 197 1.15 1.82 16.99
CA ALA A 197 2.28 1.19 17.70
C ALA A 197 2.50 -0.28 17.27
N LYS A 198 1.41 -1.02 16.97
CA LYS A 198 1.50 -2.38 16.42
C LYS A 198 2.10 -2.38 15.01
N LEU A 199 1.71 -1.43 14.17
CA LEU A 199 2.25 -1.28 12.82
C LEU A 199 3.74 -0.93 12.87
N ASP A 200 4.12 0.02 13.72
CA ASP A 200 5.51 0.44 13.89
C ASP A 200 6.40 -0.74 14.35
N LEU A 201 5.91 -1.55 15.29
CA LEU A 201 6.60 -2.76 15.71
C LEU A 201 6.71 -3.81 14.60
N HIS A 202 5.65 -3.98 13.80
CA HIS A 202 5.71 -4.85 12.63
C HIS A 202 6.75 -4.36 11.60
N ASP A 203 6.81 -3.05 11.38
CA ASP A 203 7.70 -2.42 10.41
C ASP A 203 9.18 -2.39 10.86
N THR A 204 9.49 -2.88 12.08
CA THR A 204 10.88 -3.15 12.52
C THR A 204 11.48 -4.36 11.84
N VAL A 205 10.68 -5.19 11.16
CA VAL A 205 11.13 -6.37 10.43
C VAL A 205 11.11 -6.08 8.93
N LEU A 206 12.26 -6.23 8.28
CA LEU A 206 12.39 -6.05 6.84
C LEU A 206 12.13 -7.38 6.14
N THR A 207 11.08 -7.43 5.32
CA THR A 207 10.72 -8.62 4.53
C THR A 207 10.88 -8.36 3.04
N ALA A 208 11.20 -9.40 2.28
CA ALA A 208 11.33 -9.33 0.83
C ALA A 208 9.95 -9.21 0.15
N PRO A 209 9.74 -8.24 -0.75
CA PRO A 209 8.47 -8.08 -1.47
C PRO A 209 8.28 -9.10 -2.60
N SER A 210 9.37 -9.70 -3.10
CA SER A 210 9.38 -10.61 -4.25
C SER A 210 10.65 -11.47 -4.25
N ASP A 211 10.64 -12.50 -5.11
CA ASP A 211 11.82 -13.32 -5.37
C ASP A 211 12.90 -12.52 -6.10
N GLY A 212 14.16 -12.76 -5.74
CA GLY A 212 15.28 -12.06 -6.34
C GLY A 212 16.62 -12.51 -5.82
N THR A 213 17.66 -11.81 -6.23
CA THR A 213 19.05 -11.97 -5.73
C THR A 213 19.49 -10.68 -5.09
N LEU A 214 20.09 -10.74 -3.92
CA LEU A 214 20.63 -9.56 -3.25
C LEU A 214 21.83 -9.03 -4.02
N MET A 215 21.76 -7.77 -4.45
CA MET A 215 22.84 -7.12 -5.19
C MET A 215 23.81 -6.38 -4.27
N THR A 216 23.28 -5.62 -3.33
CA THR A 216 24.07 -4.72 -2.50
C THR A 216 23.53 -4.67 -1.10
N ARG A 217 24.44 -4.74 -0.15
CA ARG A 217 24.23 -4.52 1.26
C ARG A 217 24.83 -3.17 1.64
N ALA A 218 23.97 -2.16 1.78
CA ALA A 218 24.41 -0.77 1.98
C ALA A 218 24.79 -0.44 3.42
N VAL A 219 24.38 -1.27 4.39
CA VAL A 219 24.55 -0.99 5.83
C VAL A 219 24.89 -2.25 6.62
N GLU A 220 25.50 -2.06 7.79
CA GLU A 220 25.90 -3.13 8.69
C GLU A 220 25.12 -3.11 10.00
N PRO A 221 24.94 -4.28 10.69
CA PRO A 221 24.38 -4.34 12.03
C PRO A 221 25.07 -3.37 12.99
N GLY A 222 24.27 -2.71 13.82
CA GLY A 222 24.74 -1.65 14.73
C GLY A 222 24.58 -0.23 14.16
N THR A 223 24.35 -0.08 12.86
CA THR A 223 24.13 1.24 12.23
C THR A 223 22.79 1.81 12.64
N MET A 224 22.74 3.13 12.88
CA MET A 224 21.49 3.88 13.13
C MET A 224 20.88 4.27 11.80
N LEU A 225 19.63 3.88 11.57
CA LEU A 225 18.91 4.09 10.32
C LEU A 225 17.77 5.08 10.50
N ASN A 226 17.58 5.91 9.48
CA ASN A 226 16.37 6.72 9.34
C ASN A 226 15.32 5.96 8.52
N ALA A 227 14.04 6.25 8.76
CA ALA A 227 12.96 5.72 7.93
C ALA A 227 13.17 6.05 6.44
N GLY A 228 12.99 5.06 5.56
CA GLY A 228 13.17 5.20 4.11
C GLY A 228 14.62 5.13 3.61
N GLY A 229 15.61 5.04 4.49
CA GLY A 229 17.00 4.85 4.09
C GLY A 229 17.21 3.47 3.45
N THR A 230 17.88 3.42 2.28
CA THR A 230 18.18 2.16 1.60
C THR A 230 19.11 1.29 2.44
N VAL A 231 18.68 0.06 2.69
CA VAL A 231 19.42 -0.96 3.47
C VAL A 231 20.01 -2.02 2.54
N LEU A 232 19.17 -2.53 1.65
CA LEU A 232 19.49 -3.60 0.71
C LEU A 232 18.97 -3.24 -0.68
N THR A 233 19.66 -3.71 -1.73
CA THR A 233 19.17 -3.63 -3.10
C THR A 233 18.94 -5.04 -3.64
N LEU A 234 17.70 -5.35 -3.99
CA LEU A 234 17.27 -6.62 -4.53
C LEU A 234 17.14 -6.55 -6.05
N SER A 235 17.78 -7.45 -6.79
CA SER A 235 17.54 -7.68 -8.21
C SER A 235 16.43 -8.71 -8.37
N LEU A 236 15.35 -8.35 -9.08
CA LEU A 236 14.19 -9.22 -9.24
C LEU A 236 14.50 -10.39 -10.19
N THR A 237 14.00 -11.59 -9.87
CA THR A 237 14.16 -12.74 -10.79
C THR A 237 13.29 -12.58 -12.03
N HIS A 238 12.10 -12.00 -11.91
CA HIS A 238 11.14 -11.80 -12.99
C HIS A 238 10.42 -10.44 -12.85
N PRO A 239 10.00 -9.81 -13.94
CA PRO A 239 10.31 -10.12 -15.35
C PRO A 239 11.71 -9.65 -15.74
N VAL A 240 12.38 -10.45 -16.58
CA VAL A 240 13.65 -10.05 -17.21
C VAL A 240 13.35 -9.39 -18.56
N TRP A 241 13.99 -8.29 -18.82
CA TRP A 241 13.87 -7.57 -20.07
C TRP A 241 15.20 -7.46 -20.78
N VAL A 242 15.14 -7.24 -22.07
CA VAL A 242 16.29 -6.82 -22.88
C VAL A 242 15.98 -5.45 -23.45
N ARG A 243 16.89 -4.53 -23.24
CA ARG A 243 16.91 -3.22 -23.87
C ARG A 243 17.75 -3.32 -25.12
N ALA A 244 17.11 -3.12 -26.27
CA ALA A 244 17.75 -3.11 -27.57
C ALA A 244 17.44 -1.81 -28.32
N TYR A 245 18.16 -1.59 -29.41
CA TYR A 245 18.01 -0.43 -30.25
C TYR A 245 17.84 -0.86 -31.69
N VAL A 246 16.92 -0.26 -32.39
CA VAL A 246 16.67 -0.45 -33.81
C VAL A 246 16.80 0.88 -34.52
N ASP A 247 17.45 0.88 -35.67
CA ASP A 247 17.56 2.03 -36.58
C ASP A 247 16.21 2.29 -37.28
N GLU A 248 16.00 3.52 -37.75
CA GLU A 248 14.78 3.94 -38.44
C GLU A 248 14.44 3.04 -39.64
N LYS A 249 15.45 2.61 -40.40
CA LYS A 249 15.27 1.77 -41.60
C LYS A 249 14.60 0.43 -41.30
N ASN A 250 14.87 -0.12 -40.11
CA ASN A 250 14.41 -1.43 -39.70
C ASN A 250 13.24 -1.37 -38.69
N LEU A 251 12.77 -0.15 -38.35
CA LEU A 251 11.70 0.05 -37.40
C LEU A 251 10.39 -0.66 -37.80
N GLY A 252 10.11 -0.75 -39.06
CA GLY A 252 8.92 -1.45 -39.60
C GLY A 252 8.91 -2.95 -39.33
N GLN A 253 10.08 -3.55 -39.08
CA GLN A 253 10.23 -4.97 -38.71
C GLN A 253 10.16 -5.21 -37.19
N ALA A 254 10.26 -4.19 -36.39
CA ALA A 254 10.26 -4.29 -34.92
C ALA A 254 8.92 -3.84 -34.32
N GLN A 255 7.87 -4.63 -34.51
CA GLN A 255 6.54 -4.30 -34.02
C GLN A 255 6.26 -4.88 -32.62
N PRO A 256 5.50 -4.18 -31.77
CA PRO A 256 5.04 -4.73 -30.50
C PRO A 256 4.27 -6.05 -30.72
N GLY A 257 4.61 -7.04 -29.92
CA GLY A 257 3.99 -8.36 -30.00
C GLY A 257 4.78 -9.38 -30.79
N GLN A 258 5.80 -8.99 -31.54
CA GLN A 258 6.62 -9.88 -32.35
C GLN A 258 7.55 -10.74 -31.47
N GLU A 259 7.69 -12.01 -31.84
CA GLU A 259 8.59 -12.96 -31.19
C GLU A 259 10.01 -12.83 -31.72
N VAL A 260 10.96 -12.92 -30.83
CA VAL A 260 12.39 -12.82 -31.11
C VAL A 260 13.17 -13.87 -30.34
N LEU A 261 14.30 -14.28 -30.89
CA LEU A 261 15.27 -15.14 -30.25
C LEU A 261 16.44 -14.31 -29.71
N LEU A 262 16.86 -14.59 -28.49
CA LEU A 262 17.88 -13.87 -27.77
C LEU A 262 19.04 -14.80 -27.50
N TYR A 263 20.19 -14.50 -28.05
CA TYR A 263 21.42 -15.27 -27.89
C TYR A 263 22.35 -14.55 -26.95
N SER A 264 22.84 -15.25 -25.94
CA SER A 264 23.90 -14.74 -25.08
C SER A 264 25.24 -15.39 -25.46
N ASP A 265 26.33 -14.65 -25.35
CA ASP A 265 27.67 -15.17 -25.66
C ASP A 265 28.07 -16.38 -24.78
N SER A 266 27.50 -16.47 -23.58
CA SER A 266 27.70 -17.59 -22.65
C SER A 266 26.97 -18.88 -23.04
N ARG A 267 25.93 -18.81 -23.91
CA ARG A 267 25.11 -19.95 -24.38
C ARG A 267 24.68 -19.78 -25.83
N PRO A 268 25.60 -19.88 -26.79
CA PRO A 268 25.30 -19.64 -28.20
C PRO A 268 24.29 -20.67 -28.77
N ASP A 269 24.29 -21.90 -28.24
CA ASP A 269 23.46 -23.00 -28.77
C ASP A 269 22.05 -23.07 -28.20
N LYS A 270 21.73 -22.26 -27.17
CA LYS A 270 20.41 -22.26 -26.53
C LYS A 270 19.86 -20.84 -26.44
N PRO A 271 19.14 -20.38 -27.49
CA PRO A 271 18.53 -19.05 -27.42
C PRO A 271 17.38 -19.00 -26.41
N TYR A 272 17.19 -17.83 -25.84
CA TYR A 272 16.00 -17.50 -25.08
C TYR A 272 14.92 -16.96 -25.98
N HIS A 273 13.66 -17.19 -25.59
CA HIS A 273 12.51 -16.64 -26.29
C HIS A 273 12.09 -15.32 -25.66
N GLY A 274 11.83 -14.34 -26.51
CA GLY A 274 11.36 -13.04 -26.08
C GLY A 274 10.29 -12.49 -26.99
N LYS A 275 9.55 -11.51 -26.47
CA LYS A 275 8.52 -10.79 -27.19
C LYS A 275 8.75 -9.29 -27.07
N ILE A 276 8.67 -8.58 -28.21
CA ILE A 276 8.76 -7.12 -28.21
C ILE A 276 7.54 -6.57 -27.46
N GLY A 277 7.76 -6.04 -26.27
CA GLY A 277 6.70 -5.48 -25.43
C GLY A 277 6.46 -3.98 -25.65
N PHE A 278 7.50 -3.26 -26.09
CA PHE A 278 7.42 -1.82 -26.28
C PHE A 278 8.46 -1.34 -27.28
N VAL A 279 8.04 -0.40 -28.13
CA VAL A 279 8.88 0.36 -29.06
C VAL A 279 8.75 1.83 -28.68
N SER A 280 9.86 2.53 -28.46
CA SER A 280 9.82 3.95 -28.10
C SER A 280 9.23 4.77 -29.26
N PRO A 281 8.26 5.65 -29.01
CA PRO A 281 7.75 6.57 -30.04
C PRO A 281 8.70 7.73 -30.33
N SER A 282 9.76 7.89 -29.51
CA SER A 282 10.75 8.94 -29.63
C SER A 282 12.10 8.34 -29.97
N ALA A 283 12.78 8.92 -30.96
CA ALA A 283 14.14 8.55 -31.30
C ALA A 283 15.11 9.01 -30.20
N GLU A 284 16.13 8.20 -29.95
CA GLU A 284 17.23 8.48 -29.04
C GLU A 284 18.53 8.48 -29.85
N PHE A 285 19.51 9.25 -29.42
CA PHE A 285 20.86 9.12 -29.98
C PHE A 285 21.50 7.85 -29.39
N THR A 286 22.28 7.13 -30.21
CA THR A 286 23.00 5.96 -29.71
C THR A 286 23.81 6.33 -28.47
N PRO A 287 23.71 5.61 -27.35
CA PRO A 287 24.45 5.91 -26.12
C PRO A 287 25.92 5.52 -26.25
N LYS A 288 26.62 6.04 -27.24
CA LYS A 288 28.07 5.91 -27.42
C LYS A 288 28.69 7.28 -27.25
N THR A 289 29.65 7.39 -26.35
CA THR A 289 30.64 8.45 -26.35
C THR A 289 31.50 8.26 -27.59
N VAL A 290 31.10 8.87 -28.71
CA VAL A 290 31.80 8.68 -29.99
C VAL A 290 32.45 10.00 -30.38
N GLU A 291 33.73 9.94 -30.60
CA GLU A 291 34.56 11.11 -30.97
C GLU A 291 34.53 11.43 -32.47
N THR A 292 33.86 10.63 -33.31
CA THR A 292 33.87 10.83 -34.76
C THR A 292 32.54 11.38 -35.30
N PRO A 293 32.59 12.31 -36.29
CA PRO A 293 31.37 12.97 -36.83
C PRO A 293 30.38 12.02 -37.48
N ASP A 294 30.85 10.93 -38.09
CA ASP A 294 30.03 10.00 -38.91
C ASP A 294 29.09 9.13 -38.05
N LEU A 295 29.35 9.02 -36.75
CA LEU A 295 28.56 8.21 -35.83
C LEU A 295 27.57 9.02 -34.99
N ARG A 296 27.47 10.34 -35.17
CA ARG A 296 26.54 11.23 -34.46
C ARG A 296 25.14 11.26 -35.02
N THR A 297 24.90 10.68 -36.22
CA THR A 297 23.67 10.90 -36.99
C THR A 297 22.70 9.74 -37.02
N ASP A 298 23.02 8.58 -36.44
CA ASP A 298 22.10 7.45 -36.42
C ASP A 298 21.12 7.56 -35.26
N LEU A 299 19.90 8.02 -35.60
CA LEU A 299 18.77 7.96 -34.70
C LEU A 299 18.31 6.51 -34.55
N VAL A 300 18.19 6.10 -33.31
CA VAL A 300 17.73 4.74 -32.96
C VAL A 300 16.49 4.81 -32.09
N TYR A 301 15.67 3.79 -32.20
CA TYR A 301 14.49 3.63 -31.36
C TYR A 301 14.72 2.52 -30.34
N ARG A 302 14.45 2.81 -29.10
CA ARG A 302 14.62 1.85 -27.99
C ARG A 302 13.49 0.83 -28.01
N LEU A 303 13.89 -0.44 -27.97
CA LEU A 303 13.01 -1.59 -27.83
C LEU A 303 13.11 -2.14 -26.41
N ARG A 304 11.98 -2.59 -25.87
CA ARG A 304 11.92 -3.40 -24.68
C ARG A 304 11.37 -4.77 -25.05
N ILE A 305 12.19 -5.79 -24.89
CA ILE A 305 11.84 -7.18 -25.17
C ILE A 305 11.68 -7.89 -23.83
N VAL A 306 10.53 -8.52 -23.62
CA VAL A 306 10.25 -9.33 -22.43
C VAL A 306 10.74 -10.75 -22.72
N VAL A 307 11.63 -11.26 -21.89
CA VAL A 307 12.11 -12.65 -21.98
C VAL A 307 11.10 -13.55 -21.28
N THR A 308 10.60 -14.57 -21.98
CA THR A 308 9.53 -15.45 -21.48
C THR A 308 10.06 -16.67 -20.73
N ASP A 309 11.25 -17.12 -21.06
CA ASP A 309 11.93 -18.30 -20.52
C ASP A 309 13.25 -17.96 -19.81
N ALA A 310 13.30 -16.75 -19.21
CA ALA A 310 14.47 -16.30 -18.46
C ALA A 310 14.82 -17.27 -17.34
N ASP A 311 16.09 -17.62 -17.23
CA ASP A 311 16.66 -18.36 -16.13
C ASP A 311 17.71 -17.52 -15.36
N GLY A 312 18.23 -18.03 -14.25
CA GLY A 312 19.21 -17.34 -13.42
C GLY A 312 20.59 -17.09 -14.09
N ALA A 313 20.77 -17.49 -15.34
CA ALA A 313 22.00 -17.24 -16.09
C ALA A 313 22.02 -15.86 -16.76
N LEU A 314 20.86 -15.25 -17.00
CA LEU A 314 20.77 -13.87 -17.48
C LEU A 314 21.04 -12.92 -16.32
N ARG A 315 22.04 -12.06 -16.47
CA ARG A 315 22.45 -11.11 -15.45
C ARG A 315 22.30 -9.68 -15.95
N GLN A 316 22.08 -8.75 -15.02
CA GLN A 316 21.99 -7.32 -15.33
C GLN A 316 23.17 -6.83 -16.18
N GLY A 317 22.90 -6.12 -17.26
CA GLY A 317 23.91 -5.55 -18.16
C GLY A 317 24.53 -6.54 -19.14
N MET A 318 24.17 -7.84 -19.09
CA MET A 318 24.71 -8.85 -20.00
C MET A 318 24.39 -8.54 -21.45
N PRO A 319 25.39 -8.52 -22.38
CA PRO A 319 25.12 -8.30 -23.80
C PRO A 319 24.40 -9.51 -24.39
N VAL A 320 23.46 -9.23 -25.29
CA VAL A 320 22.70 -10.24 -26.03
C VAL A 320 22.51 -9.82 -27.48
N THR A 321 22.54 -10.82 -28.37
CA THR A 321 22.23 -10.67 -29.78
C THR A 321 20.79 -11.13 -30.01
N ILE A 322 20.00 -10.29 -30.69
CA ILE A 322 18.58 -10.51 -30.94
C ILE A 322 18.39 -10.82 -32.42
N SER A 323 17.77 -11.97 -32.70
CA SER A 323 17.39 -12.39 -34.05
C SER A 323 15.87 -12.43 -34.15
N PHE A 324 15.34 -11.90 -35.21
CA PHE A 324 13.91 -11.99 -35.48
C PHE A 324 13.56 -13.41 -35.92
N SER A 325 12.61 -14.02 -35.25
CA SER A 325 12.03 -15.27 -35.72
C SER A 325 11.32 -14.98 -37.04
N HIS A 326 11.83 -15.55 -38.13
CA HIS A 326 11.08 -15.55 -39.40
C HIS A 326 9.83 -16.39 -39.14
N GLY A 327 8.72 -15.74 -38.88
CA GLY A 327 7.43 -16.40 -38.99
C GLY A 327 7.36 -16.93 -40.45
N ASN A 328 7.39 -18.26 -40.60
CA ASN A 328 6.95 -18.88 -41.83
C ASN A 328 5.50 -18.42 -42.04
N GLY A 329 5.37 -17.31 -42.75
CA GLY A 329 4.11 -16.90 -43.34
C GLY A 329 3.72 -17.96 -44.37
N HIS A 330 2.96 -18.92 -43.90
CA HIS A 330 2.15 -19.76 -44.77
C HIS A 330 0.69 -19.42 -44.52
N GLU A 331 0.14 -18.89 -45.55
CA GLU A 331 -1.22 -18.76 -46.07
C GLU A 331 -1.96 -17.48 -45.76
#